data_03e849ac9360535883353d357e5d5187
#
_entry.id   03e849ac9360535883353d357e5d5187
#
_cell.length_a   1.000
_cell.length_b   1.000
_cell.length_c   1.000
_cell.angle_alpha   90.00
_cell.angle_beta   90.00
_cell.angle_gamma   90.00
#
_symmetry.space_group_name_H-M   'P 1'
#
loop_
_entity.id
_entity.type
_entity.pdbx_description
1 polymer ?
#
loop_
_entity_poly.entity_id
_entity_poly.type
_entity_poly.pdbx_seq_one_letter_code
_entity_poly.pdbx_strand_id
1 'polypeptide(L)'
;MLIFPAIDLKDNKVVRLYKGDFSTTHQVAEDPVATARAFLAAGARYIHMVDLDGARDGIRRNGYLVRAVAETGLRLELGGGIRTMADLEAVFRLGVWRAVIGSAAVSDPDFVRSALVRYGLQRIAVGIDAKDGLVRTAGWTESAGIDYLSFAKQMESIGVKYIIFTDIDTDGTLSGPSLERLVELQKTVPCCAITASGGVSGNQDIPTLRDRGLYAAIIGKAWYAGAIDLAQAVADAGNQEVEP
;
A
#
# COMPACT_ATOMS: atom_id res chain seq x y z
N MET A 1 -14.95 3.94 -4.68
CA MET A 1 -13.66 3.78 -3.96
C MET A 1 -13.19 2.34 -4.15
N LEU A 2 -11.89 2.07 -4.32
CA LEU A 2 -11.37 0.71 -4.46
C LEU A 2 -11.01 0.10 -3.09
N ILE A 3 -11.02 -1.24 -3.03
CA ILE A 3 -10.57 -2.00 -1.86
C ILE A 3 -9.35 -2.82 -2.23
N PHE A 4 -8.27 -2.65 -1.45
CA PHE A 4 -7.02 -3.39 -1.56
C PHE A 4 -6.81 -4.23 -0.29
N PRO A 5 -7.30 -5.47 -0.22
CA PRO A 5 -6.87 -6.36 0.84
C PRO A 5 -5.35 -6.57 0.76
N ALA A 6 -4.68 -6.76 1.90
CA ALA A 6 -3.23 -6.71 1.96
C ALA A 6 -2.57 -8.00 2.43
N ILE A 7 -1.44 -8.34 1.79
CA ILE A 7 -0.53 -9.42 2.17
C ILE A 7 0.87 -8.85 2.40
N ASP A 8 1.42 -9.04 3.60
CA ASP A 8 2.82 -8.76 3.89
C ASP A 8 3.62 -10.06 3.85
N LEU A 9 4.73 -10.06 3.11
CA LEU A 9 5.62 -11.21 2.97
C LEU A 9 6.92 -10.99 3.72
N LYS A 10 7.31 -11.96 4.53
CA LYS A 10 8.61 -12.02 5.19
C LYS A 10 9.06 -13.48 5.32
N ASP A 11 10.29 -13.76 4.93
CA ASP A 11 10.87 -15.11 4.98
C ASP A 11 9.94 -16.17 4.34
N ASN A 12 9.32 -15.84 3.19
CA ASN A 12 8.35 -16.66 2.45
C ASN A 12 7.05 -16.99 3.20
N LYS A 13 6.66 -16.17 4.17
CA LYS A 13 5.44 -16.33 4.97
C LYS A 13 4.56 -15.11 4.86
N VAL A 14 3.25 -15.31 5.03
CA VAL A 14 2.29 -14.21 5.20
C VAL A 14 2.31 -13.79 6.67
N VAL A 15 2.71 -12.56 6.89
CA VAL A 15 2.91 -12.05 8.25
C VAL A 15 2.18 -10.73 8.50
N ARG A 16 2.13 -10.33 9.76
CA ARG A 16 1.77 -8.98 10.20
C ARG A 16 2.78 -8.47 11.22
N LEU A 17 2.94 -7.16 11.19
CA LEU A 17 3.68 -6.39 12.19
C LEU A 17 2.68 -5.55 13.00
N TYR A 18 3.07 -5.15 14.20
CA TYR A 18 2.37 -4.13 14.98
C TYR A 18 3.15 -2.82 14.87
N LYS A 19 2.52 -1.78 14.29
CA LYS A 19 3.16 -0.47 14.06
C LYS A 19 4.53 -0.57 13.36
N GLY A 20 4.69 -1.53 12.44
CA GLY A 20 5.92 -1.75 11.68
C GLY A 20 7.09 -2.36 12.47
N ASP A 21 6.91 -2.72 13.72
CA ASP A 21 7.97 -3.33 14.52
C ASP A 21 8.24 -4.78 14.09
N PHE A 22 9.39 -5.00 13.48
CA PHE A 22 9.83 -6.32 13.01
C PHE A 22 9.97 -7.36 14.12
N SER A 23 10.16 -6.94 15.38
CA SER A 23 10.21 -7.85 16.53
C SER A 23 8.83 -8.46 16.84
N THR A 24 7.76 -7.82 16.41
CA THR A 24 6.36 -8.26 16.60
C THR A 24 5.87 -9.17 15.47
N THR A 25 6.75 -9.55 14.53
CA THR A 25 6.39 -10.38 13.38
C THR A 25 5.68 -11.67 13.82
N HIS A 26 4.48 -11.89 13.32
CA HIS A 26 3.76 -13.15 13.50
C HIS A 26 3.10 -13.58 12.21
N GLN A 27 3.07 -14.89 11.96
CA GLN A 27 2.41 -15.47 10.81
C GLN A 27 0.90 -15.42 10.97
N VAL A 28 0.18 -14.96 9.94
CA VAL A 28 -1.29 -14.82 9.94
C VAL A 28 -1.99 -15.70 8.92
N ALA A 29 -1.25 -16.22 7.93
CA ALA A 29 -1.74 -17.21 6.98
C ALA A 29 -0.57 -18.09 6.50
N GLU A 30 -0.87 -19.30 6.03
CA GLU A 30 0.14 -20.23 5.57
C GLU A 30 0.43 -20.08 4.07
N ASP A 31 -0.63 -19.82 3.28
CA ASP A 31 -0.56 -19.77 1.82
C ASP A 31 -1.05 -18.42 1.28
N PRO A 32 -0.15 -17.59 0.70
CA PRO A 32 -0.52 -16.31 0.13
C PRO A 32 -1.42 -16.46 -1.11
N VAL A 33 -1.33 -17.55 -1.87
CA VAL A 33 -2.18 -17.78 -3.05
C VAL A 33 -3.60 -18.14 -2.62
N ALA A 34 -3.76 -18.98 -1.60
CA ALA A 34 -5.07 -19.29 -1.03
C ALA A 34 -5.71 -18.04 -0.44
N THR A 35 -4.92 -17.20 0.25
CA THR A 35 -5.37 -15.90 0.79
C THR A 35 -5.84 -14.97 -0.34
N ALA A 36 -5.06 -14.83 -1.41
CA ALA A 36 -5.44 -14.02 -2.57
C ALA A 36 -6.72 -14.53 -3.27
N ARG A 37 -6.89 -15.84 -3.37
CA ARG A 37 -8.12 -16.45 -3.89
C ARG A 37 -9.33 -16.16 -3.00
N ALA A 38 -9.16 -16.14 -1.68
CA ALA A 38 -10.22 -15.74 -0.76
C ALA A 38 -10.62 -14.26 -0.96
N PHE A 39 -9.64 -13.37 -1.18
CA PHE A 39 -9.92 -11.98 -1.53
C PHE A 39 -10.69 -11.85 -2.85
N LEU A 40 -10.27 -12.59 -3.88
CA LEU A 40 -10.97 -12.60 -5.17
C LEU A 40 -12.41 -13.13 -5.04
N ALA A 41 -12.62 -14.18 -4.25
CA ALA A 41 -13.95 -14.74 -3.97
C ALA A 41 -14.86 -13.77 -3.21
N ALA A 42 -14.28 -12.92 -2.35
CA ALA A 42 -15.00 -11.83 -1.68
C ALA A 42 -15.31 -10.63 -2.60
N GLY A 43 -14.92 -10.68 -3.88
CA GLY A 43 -15.21 -9.64 -4.88
C GLY A 43 -14.12 -8.59 -5.05
N ALA A 44 -13.00 -8.68 -4.32
CA ALA A 44 -11.86 -7.79 -4.56
C ALA A 44 -11.32 -7.97 -5.99
N ARG A 45 -10.83 -6.89 -6.58
CA ARG A 45 -10.17 -6.87 -7.91
C ARG A 45 -8.71 -6.48 -7.81
N TYR A 46 -8.32 -5.93 -6.69
CA TYR A 46 -6.99 -5.42 -6.41
C TYR A 46 -6.43 -6.09 -5.17
N ILE A 47 -5.12 -6.09 -5.02
CA ILE A 47 -4.42 -6.55 -3.84
C ILE A 47 -3.18 -5.69 -3.60
N HIS A 48 -2.94 -5.30 -2.35
CA HIS A 48 -1.71 -4.66 -1.90
C HIS A 48 -0.76 -5.69 -1.31
N MET A 49 0.49 -5.71 -1.75
CA MET A 49 1.52 -6.57 -1.18
C MET A 49 2.76 -5.80 -0.80
N VAL A 50 3.39 -6.21 0.30
CA VAL A 50 4.69 -5.68 0.73
C VAL A 50 5.68 -6.82 0.90
N ASP A 51 6.84 -6.73 0.21
CA ASP A 51 8.01 -7.56 0.50
C ASP A 51 8.80 -6.90 1.65
N LEU A 52 8.56 -7.36 2.88
CA LEU A 52 9.18 -6.80 4.07
C LEU A 52 10.69 -7.07 4.14
N ASP A 53 11.18 -8.16 3.54
CA ASP A 53 12.62 -8.42 3.41
C ASP A 53 13.26 -7.37 2.52
N GLY A 54 12.63 -7.06 1.37
CA GLY A 54 13.05 -5.99 0.49
C GLY A 54 12.98 -4.61 1.14
N ALA A 55 11.95 -4.35 1.94
CA ALA A 55 11.79 -3.09 2.65
C ALA A 55 12.91 -2.84 3.65
N ARG A 56 13.30 -3.89 4.42
CA ARG A 56 14.29 -3.81 5.48
C ARG A 56 15.72 -3.76 4.93
N ASP A 57 16.13 -4.77 4.17
CA ASP A 57 17.53 -4.96 3.76
C ASP A 57 17.77 -4.76 2.26
N GLY A 58 16.75 -4.44 1.48
CA GLY A 58 16.83 -4.16 0.06
C GLY A 58 16.87 -5.41 -0.82
N ILE A 59 16.82 -6.60 -0.25
CA ILE A 59 16.89 -7.87 -0.97
C ILE A 59 15.51 -8.53 -0.97
N ARG A 60 14.81 -8.48 -2.10
CA ARG A 60 13.53 -9.15 -2.28
C ARG A 60 13.74 -10.67 -2.43
N ARG A 61 13.24 -11.44 -1.47
CA ARG A 61 13.35 -12.91 -1.45
C ARG A 61 12.06 -13.61 -1.85
N ASN A 62 10.94 -12.88 -1.85
CA ASN A 62 9.59 -13.45 -1.99
C ASN A 62 9.06 -13.42 -3.44
N GLY A 63 9.92 -13.20 -4.44
CA GLY A 63 9.51 -12.97 -5.83
C GLY A 63 8.67 -14.11 -6.44
N TYR A 64 8.90 -15.36 -6.07
CA TYR A 64 8.10 -16.48 -6.58
C TYR A 64 6.66 -16.45 -6.02
N LEU A 65 6.47 -16.03 -4.76
CA LEU A 65 5.14 -15.86 -4.16
C LEU A 65 4.40 -14.67 -4.78
N VAL A 66 5.11 -13.55 -5.03
CA VAL A 66 4.55 -12.40 -5.73
C VAL A 66 4.01 -12.80 -7.10
N ARG A 67 4.79 -13.56 -7.87
CA ARG A 67 4.36 -14.09 -9.18
C ARG A 67 3.13 -14.97 -9.04
N ALA A 68 3.15 -15.93 -8.12
CA ALA A 68 2.03 -16.85 -7.93
C ALA A 68 0.73 -16.12 -7.53
N VAL A 69 0.83 -15.05 -6.73
CA VAL A 69 -0.33 -14.21 -6.40
C VAL A 69 -0.77 -13.38 -7.61
N ALA A 70 0.14 -12.82 -8.41
CA ALA A 70 -0.20 -12.07 -9.62
C ALA A 70 -0.97 -12.93 -10.63
N GLU A 71 -0.68 -14.23 -10.70
CA GLU A 71 -1.37 -15.21 -11.56
C GLU A 71 -2.80 -15.55 -11.09
N THR A 72 -3.24 -15.11 -9.91
CA THR A 72 -4.62 -15.32 -9.44
C THR A 72 -5.67 -14.48 -10.16
N GLY A 73 -5.24 -13.44 -10.90
CA GLY A 73 -6.10 -12.51 -11.62
C GLY A 73 -6.41 -11.21 -10.87
N LEU A 74 -5.95 -11.06 -9.61
CA LEU A 74 -5.99 -9.79 -8.91
C LEU A 74 -4.96 -8.80 -9.50
N ARG A 75 -5.31 -7.54 -9.60
CA ARG A 75 -4.36 -6.46 -9.91
C ARG A 75 -3.48 -6.20 -8.69
N LEU A 76 -2.26 -6.66 -8.77
CA LEU A 76 -1.31 -6.62 -7.66
C LEU A 76 -0.49 -5.33 -7.69
N GLU A 77 -0.59 -4.51 -6.63
CA GLU A 77 0.40 -3.48 -6.36
C GLU A 77 1.42 -3.98 -5.31
N LEU A 78 2.70 -3.70 -5.55
CA LEU A 78 3.80 -4.22 -4.74
C LEU A 78 4.70 -3.09 -4.23
N GLY A 79 4.90 -3.06 -2.92
CA GLY A 79 5.94 -2.29 -2.24
C GLY A 79 7.04 -3.17 -1.66
N GLY A 80 8.09 -2.52 -1.14
CA GLY A 80 9.20 -3.18 -0.47
C GLY A 80 10.46 -3.32 -1.34
N GLY A 81 11.48 -2.53 -1.03
CA GLY A 81 12.82 -2.63 -1.62
C GLY A 81 12.94 -2.21 -3.09
N ILE A 82 12.04 -1.39 -3.61
CA ILE A 82 12.12 -0.82 -4.97
C ILE A 82 12.90 0.49 -4.89
N ARG A 83 14.15 0.48 -5.36
CA ARG A 83 15.09 1.60 -5.23
C ARG A 83 15.74 2.01 -6.53
N THR A 84 15.64 1.19 -7.58
CA THR A 84 16.29 1.42 -8.87
C THR A 84 15.37 1.05 -10.03
N MET A 85 15.71 1.50 -11.25
CA MET A 85 15.03 1.09 -12.48
C MET A 85 15.12 -0.41 -12.74
N ALA A 86 16.22 -1.04 -12.33
CA ALA A 86 16.38 -2.50 -12.41
C ALA A 86 15.41 -3.24 -11.47
N ASP A 87 15.14 -2.67 -10.28
CA ASP A 87 14.12 -3.20 -9.36
C ASP A 87 12.73 -3.12 -9.97
N LEU A 88 12.38 -1.98 -10.57
CA LEU A 88 11.10 -1.82 -11.27
C LEU A 88 10.92 -2.84 -12.39
N GLU A 89 11.96 -3.02 -13.21
CA GLU A 89 11.93 -4.01 -14.28
C GLU A 89 11.76 -5.43 -13.71
N ALA A 90 12.44 -5.76 -12.64
CA ALA A 90 12.34 -7.07 -11.99
C ALA A 90 10.92 -7.32 -11.45
N VAL A 91 10.29 -6.36 -10.76
CA VAL A 91 8.94 -6.55 -10.21
C VAL A 91 7.89 -6.62 -11.32
N PHE A 92 8.01 -5.82 -12.37
CA PHE A 92 7.06 -5.90 -13.50
C PHE A 92 7.15 -7.21 -14.27
N ARG A 93 8.32 -7.86 -14.32
CA ARG A 93 8.47 -9.23 -14.88
C ARG A 93 7.76 -10.29 -14.04
N LEU A 94 7.43 -10.03 -12.77
CA LEU A 94 6.64 -10.91 -11.92
C LEU A 94 5.13 -10.80 -12.17
N GLY A 95 4.69 -9.89 -13.04
CA GLY A 95 3.27 -9.66 -13.29
C GLY A 95 2.65 -8.58 -12.38
N VAL A 96 3.46 -7.82 -11.65
CA VAL A 96 2.98 -6.71 -10.82
C VAL A 96 2.31 -5.66 -11.70
N TRP A 97 1.10 -5.26 -11.32
CA TRP A 97 0.35 -4.22 -12.02
C TRP A 97 0.86 -2.81 -11.67
N ARG A 98 1.13 -2.51 -10.40
CA ARG A 98 1.61 -1.20 -9.93
C ARG A 98 2.75 -1.37 -8.93
N ALA A 99 3.84 -0.66 -9.12
CA ALA A 99 4.96 -0.62 -8.18
C ALA A 99 4.80 0.55 -7.21
N VAL A 100 5.04 0.30 -5.91
CA VAL A 100 4.98 1.32 -4.85
C VAL A 100 6.40 1.69 -4.45
N ILE A 101 6.80 2.93 -4.71
CA ILE A 101 8.11 3.48 -4.35
C ILE A 101 7.96 4.20 -3.01
N GLY A 102 8.61 3.70 -1.97
CA GLY A 102 8.64 4.31 -0.63
C GLY A 102 9.90 5.15 -0.41
N SER A 103 10.83 4.67 0.42
CA SER A 103 12.05 5.41 0.84
C SER A 103 12.86 6.01 -0.31
N ALA A 104 12.90 5.34 -1.46
CA ALA A 104 13.62 5.86 -2.63
C ALA A 104 12.99 7.15 -3.19
N ALA A 105 11.69 7.38 -3.01
CA ALA A 105 11.06 8.62 -3.42
C ALA A 105 11.54 9.82 -2.60
N VAL A 106 11.94 9.59 -1.35
CA VAL A 106 12.51 10.62 -0.47
C VAL A 106 13.95 10.93 -0.85
N SER A 107 14.77 9.88 -1.07
CA SER A 107 16.21 10.04 -1.33
C SER A 107 16.55 10.43 -2.79
N ASP A 108 15.71 10.02 -3.74
CA ASP A 108 15.92 10.24 -5.18
C ASP A 108 14.58 10.52 -5.90
N PRO A 109 14.04 11.75 -5.84
CA PRO A 109 12.83 12.13 -6.57
C PRO A 109 12.96 12.02 -8.10
N ASP A 110 14.17 12.13 -8.65
CA ASP A 110 14.41 12.00 -10.09
C ASP A 110 14.27 10.54 -10.56
N PHE A 111 14.55 9.57 -9.69
CA PHE A 111 14.21 8.17 -9.95
C PHE A 111 12.68 8.00 -10.14
N VAL A 112 11.86 8.62 -9.28
CA VAL A 112 10.39 8.58 -9.42
C VAL A 112 9.97 9.20 -10.76
N ARG A 113 10.51 10.36 -11.13
CA ARG A 113 10.24 11.01 -12.41
C ARG A 113 10.59 10.09 -13.59
N SER A 114 11.75 9.47 -13.55
CA SER A 114 12.21 8.52 -14.58
C SER A 114 11.30 7.29 -14.67
N ALA A 115 10.82 6.80 -13.53
CA ALA A 115 9.87 5.69 -13.47
C ALA A 115 8.52 6.04 -14.10
N LEU A 116 7.98 7.23 -13.81
CA LEU A 116 6.73 7.73 -14.41
C LEU A 116 6.84 7.87 -15.94
N VAL A 117 7.96 8.39 -16.42
CA VAL A 117 8.21 8.52 -17.88
C VAL A 117 8.28 7.16 -18.57
N ARG A 118 8.98 6.18 -17.95
CA ARG A 118 9.20 4.87 -18.57
C ARG A 118 7.98 3.94 -18.49
N TYR A 119 7.25 3.94 -17.37
CA TYR A 119 6.20 2.96 -17.11
C TYR A 119 4.78 3.55 -17.12
N GLY A 120 4.66 4.87 -17.12
CA GLY A 120 3.38 5.58 -17.09
C GLY A 120 2.82 5.78 -15.68
N LEU A 121 1.90 6.74 -15.58
CA LEU A 121 1.34 7.19 -14.29
C LEU A 121 0.57 6.07 -13.55
N GLN A 122 -0.09 5.16 -14.29
CA GLN A 122 -0.90 4.08 -13.74
C GLN A 122 -0.06 2.98 -13.05
N ARG A 123 1.20 2.85 -13.47
CA ARG A 123 2.07 1.76 -13.03
C ARG A 123 2.94 2.11 -11.81
N ILE A 124 2.95 3.38 -11.40
CA ILE A 124 3.78 3.88 -10.29
C ILE A 124 2.89 4.55 -9.25
N ALA A 125 3.07 4.15 -8.00
CA ALA A 125 2.55 4.84 -6.83
C ALA A 125 3.70 5.23 -5.89
N VAL A 126 3.48 6.24 -5.07
CA VAL A 126 4.42 6.62 -4.00
C VAL A 126 3.80 6.28 -2.65
N GLY A 127 4.53 5.53 -1.82
CA GLY A 127 4.18 5.29 -0.43
C GLY A 127 4.69 6.43 0.46
N ILE A 128 3.80 7.04 1.23
CA ILE A 128 4.11 8.05 2.24
C ILE A 128 3.71 7.47 3.59
N ASP A 129 4.68 6.98 4.32
CA ASP A 129 4.49 6.47 5.66
C ASP A 129 4.87 7.57 6.65
N ALA A 130 3.96 7.99 7.51
CA ALA A 130 4.18 9.10 8.43
C ALA A 130 3.93 8.70 9.88
N LYS A 131 4.77 9.23 10.77
CA LYS A 131 4.59 9.17 12.21
C LYS A 131 4.78 10.58 12.78
N ASP A 132 3.86 11.00 13.65
CA ASP A 132 3.84 12.36 14.21
C ASP A 132 3.91 13.47 13.13
N GLY A 133 3.31 13.21 11.93
CA GLY A 133 3.33 14.14 10.79
C GLY A 133 4.63 14.13 9.96
N LEU A 134 5.66 13.39 10.36
CA LEU A 134 6.94 13.31 9.64
C LEU A 134 7.08 12.01 8.86
N VAL A 135 7.56 12.12 7.62
CA VAL A 135 7.82 10.98 6.73
C VAL A 135 8.87 10.05 7.34
N ARG A 136 8.59 8.75 7.30
CA ARG A 136 9.48 7.67 7.73
C ARG A 136 10.01 6.90 6.53
N THR A 137 11.25 6.41 6.68
CA THR A 137 11.98 5.63 5.66
C THR A 137 12.60 4.38 6.28
N ALA A 138 13.26 3.55 5.47
CA ALA A 138 13.96 2.34 5.88
C ALA A 138 13.11 1.39 6.75
N GLY A 139 11.89 1.07 6.27
CA GLY A 139 10.96 0.23 7.05
C GLY A 139 10.52 0.89 8.36
N TRP A 140 10.34 2.21 8.35
CA TRP A 140 9.86 3.10 9.43
C TRP A 140 10.88 3.36 10.56
N THR A 141 12.13 2.90 10.38
CA THR A 141 13.18 3.04 11.41
C THR A 141 13.82 4.43 11.43
N GLU A 142 13.77 5.16 10.31
CA GLU A 142 14.40 6.46 10.15
C GLU A 142 13.37 7.56 9.89
N SER A 143 13.62 8.76 10.43
CA SER A 143 12.84 9.95 10.09
C SER A 143 13.54 10.72 8.97
N ALA A 144 12.79 11.05 7.92
CA ALA A 144 13.29 11.91 6.86
C ALA A 144 13.38 13.40 7.28
N GLY A 145 12.77 13.78 8.41
CA GLY A 145 12.67 15.18 8.85
C GLY A 145 11.79 16.06 7.95
N ILE A 146 11.01 15.45 7.06
CA ILE A 146 10.15 16.13 6.09
C ILE A 146 8.69 15.93 6.52
N ASP A 147 7.92 17.01 6.54
CA ASP A 147 6.47 16.97 6.74
C ASP A 147 5.78 16.25 5.58
N TYR A 148 4.78 15.37 5.88
CA TYR A 148 4.15 14.51 4.88
C TYR A 148 3.37 15.28 3.82
N LEU A 149 2.77 16.45 4.15
CA LEU A 149 2.07 17.29 3.18
C LEU A 149 3.05 17.98 2.24
N SER A 150 4.18 18.44 2.77
CA SER A 150 5.25 19.03 1.98
C SER A 150 5.84 18.03 1.00
N PHE A 151 6.06 16.79 1.45
CA PHE A 151 6.54 15.70 0.59
C PHE A 151 5.51 15.30 -0.47
N ALA A 152 4.23 15.23 -0.10
CA ALA A 152 3.16 14.94 -1.06
C ALA A 152 3.08 15.99 -2.17
N LYS A 153 3.19 17.31 -1.84
CA LYS A 153 3.26 18.39 -2.84
C LYS A 153 4.43 18.23 -3.79
N GLN A 154 5.59 17.84 -3.26
CA GLN A 154 6.76 17.55 -4.11
C GLN A 154 6.46 16.40 -5.08
N MET A 155 5.83 15.32 -4.62
CA MET A 155 5.48 14.19 -5.47
C MET A 155 4.43 14.57 -6.52
N GLU A 156 3.39 15.33 -6.15
CA GLU A 156 2.42 15.87 -7.12
C GLU A 156 3.11 16.73 -8.18
N SER A 157 4.05 17.60 -7.79
CA SER A 157 4.76 18.50 -8.71
C SER A 157 5.60 17.78 -9.77
N ILE A 158 6.05 16.56 -9.48
CA ILE A 158 6.80 15.72 -10.45
C ILE A 158 5.90 14.78 -11.24
N GLY A 159 4.58 14.81 -11.01
CA GLY A 159 3.58 14.10 -11.80
C GLY A 159 3.09 12.79 -11.18
N VAL A 160 3.36 12.52 -9.91
CA VAL A 160 2.79 11.34 -9.21
C VAL A 160 1.27 11.49 -9.16
N LYS A 161 0.56 10.44 -9.59
CA LYS A 161 -0.89 10.38 -9.56
C LYS A 161 -1.44 9.58 -8.37
N TYR A 162 -0.73 8.57 -7.90
CA TYR A 162 -1.20 7.66 -6.85
C TYR A 162 -0.30 7.77 -5.61
N ILE A 163 -0.90 8.10 -4.48
CA ILE A 163 -0.23 8.17 -3.18
C ILE A 163 -0.92 7.20 -2.24
N ILE A 164 -0.14 6.31 -1.64
CA ILE A 164 -0.57 5.46 -0.53
C ILE A 164 -0.08 6.15 0.74
N PHE A 165 -1.00 6.61 1.57
CA PHE A 165 -0.68 7.24 2.83
C PHE A 165 -0.91 6.29 3.99
N THR A 166 0.16 5.95 4.72
CA THR A 166 0.10 5.14 5.93
C THR A 166 0.35 6.02 7.16
N ASP A 167 -0.66 6.12 8.02
CA ASP A 167 -0.45 6.66 9.36
C ASP A 167 0.05 5.55 10.28
N ILE A 168 1.36 5.59 10.62
CA ILE A 168 2.02 4.56 11.43
C ILE A 168 1.42 4.51 12.86
N ASP A 169 0.92 5.63 13.36
CA ASP A 169 0.35 5.69 14.72
C ASP A 169 -0.92 4.86 14.83
N THR A 170 -1.66 4.70 13.73
CA THR A 170 -2.89 3.90 13.68
C THR A 170 -2.68 2.51 13.06
N ASP A 171 -1.56 2.29 12.33
CA ASP A 171 -1.37 1.02 11.63
C ASP A 171 -1.32 -0.18 12.58
N GLY A 172 -2.10 -1.21 12.24
CA GLY A 172 -2.21 -2.43 13.03
C GLY A 172 -2.91 -2.27 14.38
N THR A 173 -3.54 -1.12 14.69
CA THR A 173 -4.20 -0.88 15.99
C THR A 173 -5.69 -1.21 16.00
N LEU A 174 -6.36 -1.22 14.82
CA LEU A 174 -7.83 -1.32 14.69
C LEU A 174 -8.59 -0.17 15.40
N SER A 175 -8.00 1.03 15.44
CA SER A 175 -8.58 2.21 16.10
C SER A 175 -9.35 3.14 15.17
N GLY A 176 -9.48 2.78 13.89
CA GLY A 176 -9.99 3.62 12.83
C GLY A 176 -8.88 4.34 12.05
N PRO A 177 -9.13 4.71 10.78
CA PRO A 177 -8.18 5.44 9.95
C PRO A 177 -8.06 6.90 10.40
N SER A 178 -6.91 7.53 10.16
CA SER A 178 -6.64 8.94 10.46
C SER A 178 -7.35 9.87 9.48
N LEU A 179 -8.68 10.00 9.60
CA LEU A 179 -9.53 10.72 8.66
C LEU A 179 -9.12 12.19 8.47
N GLU A 180 -8.72 12.87 9.54
CA GLU A 180 -8.30 14.28 9.46
C GLU A 180 -7.07 14.44 8.57
N ARG A 181 -6.03 13.61 8.79
CA ARG A 181 -4.80 13.62 7.99
C ARG A 181 -5.05 13.25 6.53
N LEU A 182 -5.92 12.26 6.27
CA LEU A 182 -6.28 11.83 4.92
C LEU A 182 -7.03 12.93 4.16
N VAL A 183 -7.99 13.61 4.80
CA VAL A 183 -8.73 14.71 4.19
C VAL A 183 -7.84 15.92 3.95
N GLU A 184 -6.94 16.23 4.88
CA GLU A 184 -5.97 17.31 4.72
C GLU A 184 -5.01 17.01 3.55
N LEU A 185 -4.52 15.79 3.45
CA LEU A 185 -3.67 15.35 2.35
C LEU A 185 -4.40 15.45 0.99
N GLN A 186 -5.64 14.95 0.90
CA GLN A 186 -6.43 15.04 -0.33
C GLN A 186 -6.66 16.50 -0.79
N LYS A 187 -6.89 17.42 0.15
CA LYS A 187 -7.01 18.85 -0.14
C LYS A 187 -5.68 19.47 -0.58
N THR A 188 -4.59 18.98 -0.03
CA THR A 188 -3.24 19.50 -0.28
C THR A 188 -2.71 19.11 -1.66
N VAL A 189 -3.06 17.93 -2.14
CA VAL A 189 -2.66 17.38 -3.45
C VAL A 189 -3.90 16.91 -4.23
N PRO A 190 -4.71 17.84 -4.76
CA PRO A 190 -6.01 17.53 -5.37
C PRO A 190 -5.90 16.74 -6.69
N CYS A 191 -4.72 16.74 -7.33
CA CYS A 191 -4.47 15.98 -8.55
C CYS A 191 -4.09 14.51 -8.28
N CYS A 192 -3.83 14.17 -7.00
CA CYS A 192 -3.45 12.82 -6.61
C CYS A 192 -4.66 12.00 -6.13
N ALA A 193 -4.64 10.73 -6.46
CA ALA A 193 -5.54 9.71 -5.94
C ALA A 193 -4.97 9.14 -4.64
N ILE A 194 -5.63 9.39 -3.50
CA ILE A 194 -5.14 9.00 -2.19
C ILE A 194 -5.72 7.66 -1.77
N THR A 195 -4.85 6.71 -1.47
CA THR A 195 -5.18 5.42 -0.84
C THR A 195 -4.94 5.51 0.66
N ALA A 196 -5.98 5.27 1.46
CA ALA A 196 -5.86 5.19 2.91
C ALA A 196 -5.23 3.86 3.34
N SER A 197 -4.21 3.93 4.19
CA SER A 197 -3.52 2.78 4.77
C SER A 197 -3.32 2.98 6.27
N GLY A 198 -3.52 1.90 7.02
CA GLY A 198 -3.46 1.90 8.49
C GLY A 198 -4.77 2.25 9.17
N GLY A 199 -5.01 1.59 10.30
CA GLY A 199 -6.11 1.89 11.22
C GLY A 199 -7.47 1.28 10.91
N VAL A 200 -7.80 0.92 9.66
CA VAL A 200 -9.12 0.35 9.32
C VAL A 200 -9.51 -0.71 10.34
N SER A 201 -10.66 -0.52 10.97
CA SER A 201 -11.10 -1.29 12.14
C SER A 201 -12.33 -2.16 11.87
N GLY A 202 -13.14 -1.85 10.87
CA GLY A 202 -14.35 -2.58 10.53
C GLY A 202 -15.06 -1.99 9.31
N ASN A 203 -16.21 -2.61 8.96
CA ASN A 203 -16.99 -2.20 7.78
C ASN A 203 -17.49 -0.74 7.85
N GLN A 204 -17.73 -0.19 9.05
CA GLN A 204 -18.17 1.19 9.25
C GLN A 204 -17.18 2.25 8.73
N ASP A 205 -15.89 1.91 8.60
CA ASP A 205 -14.89 2.83 8.11
C ASP A 205 -14.98 3.04 6.59
N ILE A 206 -15.47 2.03 5.85
CA ILE A 206 -15.48 2.03 4.39
C ILE A 206 -16.39 3.13 3.82
N PRO A 207 -17.69 3.23 4.21
CA PRO A 207 -18.52 4.35 3.78
C PRO A 207 -17.93 5.72 4.15
N THR A 208 -17.34 5.82 5.35
CA THR A 208 -16.74 7.06 5.84
C THR A 208 -15.58 7.52 4.93
N LEU A 209 -14.68 6.62 4.55
CA LEU A 209 -13.57 6.92 3.63
C LEU A 209 -14.08 7.25 2.22
N ARG A 210 -15.05 6.49 1.71
CA ARG A 210 -15.68 6.71 0.40
C ARG A 210 -16.32 8.09 0.31
N ASP A 211 -17.11 8.46 1.31
CA ASP A 211 -17.87 9.72 1.34
C ASP A 211 -16.94 10.95 1.51
N ARG A 212 -15.71 10.75 1.91
CA ARG A 212 -14.63 11.76 1.90
C ARG A 212 -13.90 11.85 0.56
N GLY A 213 -14.30 11.06 -0.44
CA GLY A 213 -13.75 11.11 -1.80
C GLY A 213 -12.37 10.43 -1.96
N LEU A 214 -11.98 9.57 -1.02
CA LEU A 214 -10.73 8.84 -1.15
C LEU A 214 -10.78 7.83 -2.29
N TYR A 215 -9.65 7.65 -2.96
CA TYR A 215 -9.52 6.75 -4.10
C TYR A 215 -9.67 5.29 -3.68
N ALA A 216 -8.97 4.90 -2.62
CA ALA A 216 -8.93 3.51 -2.16
C ALA A 216 -8.69 3.37 -0.65
N ALA A 217 -8.93 2.17 -0.12
CA ALA A 217 -8.54 1.77 1.22
C ALA A 217 -7.81 0.43 1.21
N ILE A 218 -6.72 0.34 1.97
CA ILE A 218 -5.99 -0.90 2.22
C ILE A 218 -6.55 -1.56 3.47
N ILE A 219 -6.97 -2.82 3.35
CA ILE A 219 -7.50 -3.64 4.45
C ILE A 219 -6.47 -4.71 4.79
N GLY A 220 -5.80 -4.53 5.92
CA GLY A 220 -4.82 -5.47 6.43
C GLY A 220 -5.33 -6.25 7.64
N LYS A 221 -4.86 -5.86 8.82
CA LYS A 221 -5.12 -6.55 10.11
C LYS A 221 -6.60 -6.83 10.36
N ALA A 222 -7.50 -5.91 9.98
CA ALA A 222 -8.93 -6.05 10.22
C ALA A 222 -9.50 -7.35 9.61
N TRP A 223 -9.05 -7.74 8.42
CA TRP A 223 -9.49 -8.99 7.80
C TRP A 223 -8.95 -10.22 8.53
N TYR A 224 -7.66 -10.26 8.84
CA TYR A 224 -7.05 -11.41 9.55
C TYR A 224 -7.57 -11.58 10.97
N ALA A 225 -8.01 -10.49 11.60
CA ALA A 225 -8.62 -10.49 12.92
C ALA A 225 -10.13 -10.82 12.91
N GLY A 226 -10.74 -10.98 11.71
CA GLY A 226 -12.18 -11.18 11.59
C GLY A 226 -13.02 -9.95 11.96
N ALA A 227 -12.40 -8.76 12.02
CA ALA A 227 -13.08 -7.52 12.39
C ALA A 227 -13.83 -6.88 11.21
N ILE A 228 -13.55 -7.29 9.97
CA ILE A 228 -14.20 -6.79 8.75
C ILE A 228 -14.65 -7.95 7.86
N ASP A 229 -15.87 -7.86 7.35
CA ASP A 229 -16.35 -8.67 6.25
C ASP A 229 -15.88 -8.03 4.93
N LEU A 230 -14.99 -8.71 4.23
CA LEU A 230 -14.39 -8.16 3.00
C LEU A 230 -15.41 -8.04 1.86
N ALA A 231 -16.36 -8.99 1.75
CA ALA A 231 -17.39 -8.92 0.70
C ALA A 231 -18.33 -7.72 0.94
N GLN A 232 -18.72 -7.48 2.19
CA GLN A 232 -19.46 -6.30 2.56
C GLN A 232 -18.65 -5.01 2.34
N ALA A 233 -17.35 -5.00 2.70
CA ALA A 233 -16.49 -3.85 2.46
C ALA A 233 -16.37 -3.49 0.96
N VAL A 234 -16.25 -4.50 0.11
CA VAL A 234 -16.24 -4.33 -1.36
C VAL A 234 -17.56 -3.74 -1.85
N ALA A 235 -18.70 -4.24 -1.34
CA ALA A 235 -20.03 -3.73 -1.68
C ALA A 235 -20.22 -2.27 -1.21
N ASP A 236 -19.84 -1.96 0.03
CA ASP A 236 -19.96 -0.63 0.63
C ASP A 236 -19.06 0.41 -0.06
N ALA A 237 -17.90 -0.02 -0.55
CA ALA A 237 -16.99 0.83 -1.31
C ALA A 237 -17.55 1.24 -2.70
N GLY A 238 -18.51 0.47 -3.23
CA GLY A 238 -19.14 0.70 -4.52
C GLY A 238 -18.37 0.05 -5.68
N ASN A 239 -18.38 0.69 -6.87
CA ASN A 239 -17.81 0.11 -8.06
C ASN A 239 -16.31 -0.22 -7.91
N GLN A 240 -15.96 -1.46 -8.23
CA GLN A 240 -14.58 -1.97 -8.27
C GLN A 240 -14.10 -2.12 -9.72
N GLU A 241 -14.53 -1.23 -10.63
CA GLU A 241 -14.09 -1.29 -12.02
C GLU A 241 -12.56 -1.29 -12.12
N VAL A 242 -12.10 -2.18 -12.98
CA VAL A 242 -10.66 -2.34 -13.22
C VAL A 242 -10.21 -1.19 -14.11
N GLU A 243 -9.36 -0.31 -13.58
CA GLU A 243 -8.73 0.74 -14.39
C GLU A 243 -7.94 0.12 -15.56
N PRO A 244 -7.99 0.71 -16.74
CA PRO A 244 -7.32 0.19 -17.93
C PRO A 244 -5.79 0.06 -17.77
#